data_a5161bd3b9cf726759764103d16724ec
#
_entry.id   a5161bd3b9cf726759764103d16724ec
#
_cell.length_a   1.000
_cell.length_b   1.000
_cell.length_c   1.000
_cell.angle_alpha   90.00
_cell.angle_beta   90.00
_cell.angle_gamma   90.00
#
_symmetry.space_group_name_H-M   'P 1'
#
loop_
_entity.id
_entity.type
_entity.pdbx_description
1 polymer ?
#
loop_
_entity_poly.entity_id
_entity_poly.type
_entity_poly.pdbx_seq_one_letter_code
_entity_poly.pdbx_strand_id
1 'polypeptide(L)'
;GSVLIAGLAFCLPAPAAAACSSESGATLTPLIELYTSEGCSSCPPAERWLAGLPPGKAVPLALHVDYWDYIGWRDRFADARFSARQRESVRRGGGRVVYTPQVLLDGRDFRPWNDAAALTQALGRIAAKPAQARLTLNAAEKSGTWSIRLEGRTVPRKGRATAYLAIYENGLETELRAGEN
;
A
#
# COMPACT_ATOMS: atom_id res chain seq x y z
N GLY A 1 65.38 26.01 -12.45
CA GLY A 1 64.16 26.27 -11.70
C GLY A 1 63.11 25.23 -12.07
N SER A 2 62.91 24.15 -11.27
CA SER A 2 61.88 23.11 -11.46
C SER A 2 60.59 23.54 -10.78
N VAL A 3 59.51 23.67 -11.55
CA VAL A 3 58.16 23.97 -11.05
C VAL A 3 57.44 22.60 -10.81
N LEU A 4 57.20 22.27 -9.54
CA LEU A 4 56.36 21.16 -9.14
C LEU A 4 54.89 21.60 -9.21
N ILE A 5 54.10 21.01 -10.11
CA ILE A 5 52.65 21.16 -10.13
C ILE A 5 52.07 20.04 -9.30
N ALA A 6 51.56 20.36 -8.08
CA ALA A 6 50.79 19.45 -7.24
C ALA A 6 49.36 19.42 -7.79
N GLY A 7 48.96 18.29 -8.40
CA GLY A 7 47.59 18.02 -8.81
C GLY A 7 46.72 17.73 -7.61
N LEU A 8 45.76 18.59 -7.28
CA LEU A 8 44.67 18.30 -6.35
C LEU A 8 43.72 17.28 -7.02
N ALA A 9 43.76 16.05 -6.54
CA ALA A 9 42.73 15.06 -6.88
C ALA A 9 41.43 15.40 -6.12
N PHE A 10 40.44 15.92 -6.83
CA PHE A 10 39.08 16.08 -6.33
C PHE A 10 38.43 14.70 -6.26
N CYS A 11 38.40 14.10 -5.06
CA CYS A 11 37.53 12.95 -4.81
C CYS A 11 36.07 13.47 -4.76
N LEU A 12 35.32 13.23 -5.83
CA LEU A 12 33.87 13.40 -5.81
C LEU A 12 33.30 12.34 -4.82
N PRO A 13 32.48 12.75 -3.86
CA PRO A 13 31.82 11.77 -2.99
C PRO A 13 30.91 10.91 -3.87
N ALA A 14 31.14 9.58 -3.84
CA ALA A 14 30.20 8.65 -4.43
C ALA A 14 28.81 8.82 -3.77
N PRO A 15 27.70 8.77 -4.53
CA PRO A 15 26.39 8.84 -3.91
C PRO A 15 26.25 7.71 -2.91
N ALA A 16 25.96 8.06 -1.66
CA ALA A 16 25.72 7.09 -0.62
C ALA A 16 24.52 6.25 -1.04
N ALA A 17 24.69 4.92 -1.10
CA ALA A 17 23.58 4.01 -1.36
C ALA A 17 22.49 4.22 -0.31
N ALA A 18 21.27 4.57 -0.74
CA ALA A 18 20.16 4.70 0.17
C ALA A 18 19.76 3.32 0.68
N ALA A 19 19.81 3.14 2.01
CA ALA A 19 19.40 1.89 2.64
C ALA A 19 18.44 2.20 3.79
N CYS A 20 17.38 1.40 3.90
CA CYS A 20 16.44 1.49 5.00
C CYS A 20 16.10 0.10 5.56
N SER A 21 15.80 0.04 6.84
CA SER A 21 15.37 -1.17 7.54
C SER A 21 14.16 -0.82 8.41
N SER A 22 13.19 -1.72 8.46
CA SER A 22 12.00 -1.59 9.29
C SER A 22 11.61 -2.95 9.85
N GLU A 23 11.13 -2.94 11.10
CA GLU A 23 10.61 -4.12 11.77
C GLU A 23 9.16 -3.92 12.18
N SER A 24 8.37 -5.01 12.11
CA SER A 24 6.99 -4.99 12.58
C SER A 24 6.93 -4.88 14.10
N GLY A 25 5.90 -4.16 14.60
CA GLY A 25 5.60 -4.03 16.02
C GLY A 25 5.12 -5.33 16.68
N ALA A 26 4.90 -5.25 17.99
CA ALA A 26 4.34 -6.35 18.79
C ALA A 26 2.83 -6.58 18.56
N THR A 27 2.14 -5.56 18.05
CA THR A 27 0.71 -5.57 17.73
C THR A 27 0.47 -5.41 16.24
N LEU A 28 -0.76 -5.67 15.80
CA LEU A 28 -1.14 -5.49 14.40
C LEU A 28 -1.11 -4.01 14.01
N THR A 29 -0.61 -3.72 12.82
CA THR A 29 -0.84 -2.44 12.14
C THR A 29 -2.04 -2.62 11.23
N PRO A 30 -3.13 -1.84 11.41
CA PRO A 30 -4.31 -1.96 10.56
C PRO A 30 -4.01 -1.72 9.09
N LEU A 31 -4.57 -2.54 8.20
CA LEU A 31 -4.51 -2.36 6.76
C LEU A 31 -5.86 -1.88 6.24
N ILE A 32 -5.87 -0.75 5.54
CA ILE A 32 -7.03 -0.22 4.82
C ILE A 32 -6.79 -0.43 3.33
N GLU A 33 -7.67 -1.15 2.67
CA GLU A 33 -7.67 -1.35 1.23
C GLU A 33 -8.91 -0.71 0.64
N LEU A 34 -8.72 0.32 -0.18
CA LEU A 34 -9.78 0.92 -0.98
C LEU A 34 -9.72 0.32 -2.39
N TYR A 35 -10.76 -0.40 -2.77
CA TYR A 35 -10.96 -0.84 -4.15
C TYR A 35 -11.75 0.22 -4.90
N THR A 36 -11.14 0.77 -5.94
CA THR A 36 -11.59 1.93 -6.69
C THR A 36 -11.33 1.78 -8.18
N SER A 37 -11.74 2.74 -8.99
CA SER A 37 -11.40 2.84 -10.41
C SER A 37 -11.60 4.28 -10.88
N GLU A 38 -10.75 4.74 -11.79
CA GLU A 38 -10.94 6.02 -12.50
C GLU A 38 -12.27 6.08 -13.26
N GLY A 39 -12.83 4.95 -13.68
CA GLY A 39 -14.12 4.86 -14.37
C GLY A 39 -15.35 4.91 -13.45
N CYS A 40 -15.18 4.90 -12.14
CA CYS A 40 -16.28 4.76 -11.18
C CYS A 40 -16.71 6.13 -10.62
N SER A 41 -17.87 6.65 -11.02
CA SER A 41 -18.38 7.97 -10.63
C SER A 41 -18.60 8.17 -9.12
N SER A 42 -18.83 7.11 -8.37
CA SER A 42 -19.02 7.16 -6.91
C SER A 42 -17.72 7.03 -6.10
N CYS A 43 -16.58 6.80 -6.77
CA CYS A 43 -15.29 6.52 -6.12
C CYS A 43 -14.54 7.76 -5.58
N PRO A 44 -14.57 8.95 -6.21
CA PRO A 44 -13.77 10.09 -5.79
C PRO A 44 -13.92 10.53 -4.34
N PRO A 45 -15.12 10.47 -3.72
CA PRO A 45 -15.23 10.78 -2.28
C PRO A 45 -14.42 9.84 -1.38
N ALA A 46 -14.37 8.54 -1.71
CA ALA A 46 -13.60 7.55 -0.95
C ALA A 46 -12.09 7.71 -1.15
N GLU A 47 -11.66 8.09 -2.35
CA GLU A 47 -10.26 8.39 -2.65
C GLU A 47 -9.76 9.61 -1.87
N ARG A 48 -10.53 10.70 -1.88
CA ARG A 48 -10.22 11.88 -1.06
C ARG A 48 -10.18 11.56 0.44
N TRP A 49 -11.11 10.74 0.90
CA TRP A 49 -11.11 10.28 2.29
C TRP A 49 -9.84 9.49 2.62
N LEU A 50 -9.45 8.53 1.75
CA LEU A 50 -8.24 7.73 1.95
C LEU A 50 -6.97 8.60 1.98
N ALA A 51 -6.86 9.55 1.03
CA ALA A 51 -5.75 10.50 0.96
C ALA A 51 -5.66 11.43 2.18
N GLY A 52 -6.79 11.73 2.82
CA GLY A 52 -6.86 12.56 4.02
C GLY A 52 -6.62 11.82 5.34
N LEU A 53 -6.36 10.52 5.32
CA LEU A 53 -6.11 9.76 6.54
C LEU A 53 -4.80 10.19 7.21
N PRO A 54 -4.81 10.38 8.55
CA PRO A 54 -3.60 10.75 9.27
C PRO A 54 -2.56 9.62 9.21
N PRO A 55 -1.28 9.95 8.97
CA PRO A 55 -0.21 8.95 8.90
C PRO A 55 -0.01 8.19 10.21
N GLY A 56 0.49 6.96 10.11
CA GLY A 56 0.95 6.17 11.26
C GLY A 56 -0.11 5.38 12.02
N LYS A 57 -1.41 5.57 11.74
CA LYS A 57 -2.47 4.80 12.42
C LYS A 57 -2.91 3.54 11.65
N ALA A 58 -2.71 3.53 10.38
CA ALA A 58 -3.00 2.42 9.48
C ALA A 58 -2.09 2.50 8.25
N VAL A 59 -2.05 1.43 7.47
CA VAL A 59 -1.45 1.42 6.12
C VAL A 59 -2.59 1.55 5.11
N PRO A 60 -2.77 2.71 4.45
CA PRO A 60 -3.77 2.88 3.40
C PRO A 60 -3.22 2.44 2.05
N LEU A 61 -3.99 1.69 1.29
CA LEU A 61 -3.69 1.30 -0.09
C LEU A 61 -4.91 1.55 -0.98
N ALA A 62 -4.75 2.27 -2.08
CA ALA A 62 -5.72 2.31 -3.17
C ALA A 62 -5.36 1.23 -4.20
N LEU A 63 -6.32 0.42 -4.57
CA LEU A 63 -6.19 -0.72 -5.47
C LEU A 63 -7.22 -0.55 -6.60
N HIS A 64 -6.74 -0.16 -7.78
CA HIS A 64 -7.61 0.10 -8.92
C HIS A 64 -8.02 -1.21 -9.60
N VAL A 65 -9.32 -1.43 -9.72
CA VAL A 65 -9.90 -2.63 -10.31
C VAL A 65 -10.14 -2.44 -11.80
N ASP A 66 -9.97 -3.52 -12.58
CA ASP A 66 -10.04 -3.51 -14.04
C ASP A 66 -11.47 -3.72 -14.62
N TYR A 67 -12.43 -4.08 -13.77
CA TYR A 67 -13.78 -4.40 -14.25
C TYR A 67 -14.66 -3.19 -14.59
N TRP A 68 -14.09 -1.96 -14.55
CA TRP A 68 -14.70 -0.73 -15.05
C TRP A 68 -14.16 -0.29 -16.42
N ASP A 69 -13.07 -0.90 -16.92
CA ASP A 69 -12.38 -0.47 -18.15
C ASP A 69 -13.27 -0.54 -19.42
N TYR A 70 -14.41 -1.23 -19.37
CA TYR A 70 -15.34 -1.37 -20.50
C TYR A 70 -16.21 -0.13 -20.77
N ILE A 71 -16.25 0.86 -19.85
CA ILE A 71 -17.15 2.03 -19.96
C ILE A 71 -16.57 3.20 -20.77
N GLY A 72 -15.50 2.97 -21.56
CA GLY A 72 -14.91 3.97 -22.45
C GLY A 72 -13.68 4.69 -21.88
N TRP A 73 -13.27 4.39 -20.66
CA TRP A 73 -12.03 4.84 -20.06
C TRP A 73 -11.27 3.65 -19.49
N ARG A 74 -10.04 3.47 -19.95
CA ARG A 74 -9.14 2.46 -19.35
C ARG A 74 -8.33 3.10 -18.25
N ASP A 75 -8.54 2.63 -17.03
CA ASP A 75 -7.79 3.07 -15.86
C ASP A 75 -6.34 2.58 -15.94
N ARG A 76 -5.38 3.51 -16.01
CA ARG A 76 -3.95 3.19 -16.14
C ARG A 76 -3.36 2.53 -14.89
N PHE A 77 -4.03 2.64 -13.75
CA PHE A 77 -3.62 2.04 -12.49
C PHE A 77 -4.30 0.69 -12.23
N ALA A 78 -5.29 0.33 -13.07
CA ALA A 78 -6.03 -0.91 -12.89
C ALA A 78 -5.15 -2.14 -13.17
N ASP A 79 -5.35 -3.15 -12.31
CA ASP A 79 -4.68 -4.43 -12.46
C ASP A 79 -5.66 -5.55 -12.09
N ALA A 80 -5.78 -6.56 -12.97
CA ALA A 80 -6.61 -7.75 -12.75
C ALA A 80 -6.28 -8.48 -11.43
N ARG A 81 -5.03 -8.37 -10.96
CA ARG A 81 -4.60 -8.91 -9.67
C ARG A 81 -5.30 -8.22 -8.50
N PHE A 82 -5.61 -6.92 -8.61
CA PHE A 82 -6.36 -6.18 -7.57
C PHE A 82 -7.81 -6.63 -7.53
N SER A 83 -8.45 -6.81 -8.68
CA SER A 83 -9.80 -7.39 -8.76
C SER A 83 -9.85 -8.82 -8.19
N ALA A 84 -8.84 -9.63 -8.47
CA ALA A 84 -8.73 -10.98 -7.91
C ALA A 84 -8.54 -10.94 -6.39
N ARG A 85 -7.68 -10.03 -5.88
CA ARG A 85 -7.44 -9.83 -4.45
C ARG A 85 -8.72 -9.38 -3.74
N GLN A 86 -9.47 -8.45 -4.32
CA GLN A 86 -10.75 -7.98 -3.79
C GLN A 86 -11.71 -9.16 -3.58
N ARG A 87 -11.95 -9.95 -4.65
CA ARG A 87 -12.83 -11.13 -4.59
C ARG A 87 -12.38 -12.13 -3.52
N GLU A 88 -11.08 -12.39 -3.44
CA GLU A 88 -10.53 -13.33 -2.46
C GLU A 88 -10.69 -12.80 -1.03
N SER A 89 -10.37 -11.53 -0.78
CA SER A 89 -10.50 -10.91 0.53
C SER A 89 -11.94 -10.87 1.01
N VAL A 90 -12.87 -10.49 0.13
CA VAL A 90 -14.31 -10.48 0.42
C VAL A 90 -14.79 -11.88 0.78
N ARG A 91 -14.42 -12.91 0.01
CA ARG A 91 -14.79 -14.31 0.27
C ARG A 91 -14.24 -14.79 1.61
N ARG A 92 -12.97 -14.51 1.92
CA ARG A 92 -12.34 -14.87 3.22
C ARG A 92 -12.99 -14.14 4.39
N GLY A 93 -13.43 -12.90 4.18
CA GLY A 93 -14.16 -12.11 5.16
C GLY A 93 -15.61 -12.57 5.38
N GLY A 94 -16.08 -13.59 4.63
CA GLY A 94 -17.46 -14.11 4.71
C GLY A 94 -18.45 -13.35 3.81
N GLY A 95 -17.98 -12.40 2.99
CA GLY A 95 -18.78 -11.66 2.02
C GLY A 95 -18.97 -12.42 0.70
N ARG A 96 -19.86 -11.89 -0.16
CA ARG A 96 -20.17 -12.46 -1.47
C ARG A 96 -20.14 -11.42 -2.60
N VAL A 97 -20.18 -10.14 -2.28
CA VAL A 97 -20.34 -9.06 -3.26
C VAL A 97 -19.11 -8.19 -3.25
N VAL A 98 -18.57 -7.94 -4.44
CA VAL A 98 -17.56 -6.91 -4.71
C VAL A 98 -18.22 -5.70 -5.34
N TYR A 99 -17.79 -4.51 -5.00
CA TYR A 99 -18.31 -3.25 -5.53
C TYR A 99 -17.24 -2.16 -5.41
N THR A 100 -17.45 -1.01 -6.01
CA THR A 100 -16.63 0.19 -5.83
C THR A 100 -17.50 1.40 -5.51
N PRO A 101 -17.01 2.33 -4.66
CA PRO A 101 -15.83 2.15 -3.84
C PRO A 101 -16.08 1.12 -2.73
N GLN A 102 -15.16 0.18 -2.53
CA GLN A 102 -15.22 -0.76 -1.42
C GLN A 102 -14.01 -0.59 -0.52
N VAL A 103 -14.25 -0.36 0.76
CA VAL A 103 -13.20 -0.29 1.79
C VAL A 103 -13.16 -1.61 2.55
N LEU A 104 -12.01 -2.25 2.56
CA LEU A 104 -11.73 -3.37 3.45
C LEU A 104 -10.81 -2.91 4.58
N LEU A 105 -11.13 -3.27 5.80
CA LEU A 105 -10.29 -3.09 6.97
C LEU A 105 -9.84 -4.46 7.47
N ASP A 106 -8.53 -4.73 7.41
CA ASP A 106 -7.96 -6.06 7.65
C ASP A 106 -8.67 -7.18 6.86
N GLY A 107 -8.96 -6.93 5.58
CA GLY A 107 -9.60 -7.88 4.67
C GLY A 107 -11.10 -8.11 4.89
N ARG A 108 -11.77 -7.30 5.72
CA ARG A 108 -13.22 -7.34 5.98
C ARG A 108 -13.90 -6.09 5.48
N ASP A 109 -15.06 -6.24 4.84
CA ASP A 109 -15.88 -5.11 4.34
C ASP A 109 -16.20 -4.13 5.49
N PHE A 110 -15.83 -2.86 5.28
CA PHE A 110 -15.98 -1.78 6.26
C PHE A 110 -16.78 -0.63 5.67
N ARG A 111 -18.10 -0.78 5.67
CA ARG A 111 -19.04 0.16 5.06
C ARG A 111 -19.05 1.55 5.70
N PRO A 112 -18.93 1.71 7.03
CA PRO A 112 -18.91 3.05 7.64
C PRO A 112 -17.53 3.73 7.54
N TRP A 113 -16.87 3.63 6.39
CA TRP A 113 -15.51 4.16 6.20
C TRP A 113 -15.45 5.69 6.39
N ASN A 114 -16.53 6.42 6.08
CA ASN A 114 -16.64 7.88 6.25
C ASN A 114 -17.13 8.32 7.65
N ASP A 115 -17.40 7.38 8.55
CA ASP A 115 -17.67 7.66 9.96
C ASP A 115 -16.37 7.63 10.77
N ALA A 116 -15.87 8.81 11.15
CA ALA A 116 -14.60 8.95 11.86
C ALA A 116 -14.59 8.24 13.23
N ALA A 117 -15.73 8.19 13.94
CA ALA A 117 -15.83 7.52 15.22
C ALA A 117 -15.78 5.99 15.05
N ALA A 118 -16.54 5.46 14.10
CA ALA A 118 -16.51 4.04 13.74
C ALA A 118 -15.13 3.59 13.28
N LEU A 119 -14.46 4.38 12.44
CA LEU A 119 -13.10 4.11 11.99
C LEU A 119 -12.11 4.09 13.15
N THR A 120 -12.10 5.14 13.98
CA THR A 120 -11.19 5.23 15.13
C THR A 120 -11.35 4.04 16.07
N GLN A 121 -12.57 3.66 16.38
CA GLN A 121 -12.86 2.50 17.22
C GLN A 121 -12.36 1.19 16.57
N ALA A 122 -12.60 1.02 15.26
CA ALA A 122 -12.18 -0.19 14.53
C ALA A 122 -10.66 -0.30 14.47
N LEU A 123 -9.95 0.79 14.14
CA LEU A 123 -8.48 0.83 14.15
C LEU A 123 -7.91 0.50 15.53
N GLY A 124 -8.48 1.07 16.60
CA GLY A 124 -8.06 0.79 17.97
C GLY A 124 -8.20 -0.69 18.34
N ARG A 125 -9.33 -1.31 17.96
CA ARG A 125 -9.54 -2.75 18.21
C ARG A 125 -8.54 -3.65 17.47
N ILE A 126 -8.11 -3.26 16.28
CA ILE A 126 -7.11 -4.01 15.50
C ILE A 126 -5.73 -3.81 16.10
N ALA A 127 -5.35 -2.57 16.36
CA ALA A 127 -4.03 -2.22 16.92
C ALA A 127 -3.80 -2.79 18.34
N ALA A 128 -4.86 -3.15 19.06
CA ALA A 128 -4.75 -3.82 20.37
C ALA A 128 -4.46 -5.33 20.26
N LYS A 129 -4.58 -5.93 19.07
CA LYS A 129 -4.33 -7.37 18.89
C LYS A 129 -2.84 -7.65 18.79
N PRO A 130 -2.34 -8.75 19.41
CA PRO A 130 -0.95 -9.15 19.24
C PRO A 130 -0.68 -9.57 17.79
N ALA A 131 0.48 -9.20 17.28
CA ALA A 131 0.94 -9.64 15.96
C ALA A 131 1.22 -11.15 15.99
N GLN A 132 0.73 -11.86 14.94
CA GLN A 132 0.95 -13.29 14.78
C GLN A 132 2.20 -13.62 13.95
N ALA A 133 2.89 -12.61 13.47
CA ALA A 133 4.17 -12.73 12.78
C ALA A 133 5.06 -11.53 13.12
N ARG A 134 6.36 -11.74 13.06
CA ARG A 134 7.38 -10.71 13.06
C ARG A 134 7.93 -10.60 11.66
N LEU A 135 8.00 -9.39 11.14
CA LEU A 135 8.52 -9.10 9.80
C LEU A 135 9.67 -8.12 9.91
N THR A 136 10.71 -8.34 9.12
CA THR A 136 11.81 -7.40 8.93
C THR A 136 11.93 -7.13 7.45
N LEU A 137 11.87 -5.87 7.06
CA LEU A 137 12.03 -5.39 5.70
C LEU A 137 13.33 -4.61 5.60
N ASN A 138 14.22 -5.03 4.69
CA ASN A 138 15.42 -4.29 4.35
C ASN A 138 15.33 -3.90 2.88
N ALA A 139 15.55 -2.64 2.57
CA ALA A 139 15.60 -2.13 1.22
C ALA A 139 16.90 -1.33 1.01
N ALA A 140 17.57 -1.57 -0.09
CA ALA A 140 18.78 -0.86 -0.48
C ALA A 140 18.70 -0.49 -1.96
N GLU A 141 19.06 0.75 -2.27
CA GLU A 141 19.16 1.25 -3.65
C GLU A 141 20.64 1.28 -4.03
N LYS A 142 20.95 0.77 -5.24
CA LYS A 142 22.27 0.90 -5.84
C LYS A 142 22.11 1.11 -7.34
N SER A 143 22.59 2.25 -7.83
CA SER A 143 22.59 2.59 -9.27
C SER A 143 21.20 2.46 -9.92
N GLY A 144 20.16 2.99 -9.28
CA GLY A 144 18.77 2.96 -9.75
C GLY A 144 18.06 1.62 -9.55
N THR A 145 18.73 0.64 -8.97
CA THR A 145 18.14 -0.68 -8.70
C THR A 145 17.90 -0.87 -7.21
N TRP A 146 16.66 -1.22 -6.85
CA TRP A 146 16.28 -1.55 -5.49
C TRP A 146 16.42 -3.04 -5.22
N SER A 147 17.12 -3.39 -4.14
CA SER A 147 17.16 -4.73 -3.58
C SER A 147 16.31 -4.75 -2.32
N ILE A 148 15.28 -5.61 -2.29
CA ILE A 148 14.37 -5.72 -1.17
C ILE A 148 14.46 -7.11 -0.58
N ARG A 149 14.69 -7.20 0.74
CA ARG A 149 14.69 -8.44 1.51
C ARG A 149 13.60 -8.37 2.57
N LEU A 150 12.66 -9.33 2.50
CA LEU A 150 11.62 -9.51 3.50
C LEU A 150 11.89 -10.80 4.26
N GLU A 151 12.01 -10.72 5.57
CA GLU A 151 12.11 -11.87 6.48
C GLU A 151 10.88 -11.93 7.37
N GLY A 152 10.35 -13.13 7.61
CA GLY A 152 9.16 -13.32 8.42
C GLY A 152 9.23 -14.54 9.32
N ARG A 153 8.70 -14.41 10.55
CA ARG A 153 8.55 -15.51 11.49
C ARG A 153 7.15 -15.48 12.10
N THR A 154 6.43 -16.59 12.11
CA THR A 154 5.12 -16.71 12.79
C THR A 154 5.28 -16.84 14.29
N VAL A 155 4.34 -16.26 15.06
CA VAL A 155 4.29 -16.29 16.53
C VAL A 155 2.85 -16.57 16.98
N PRO A 156 2.52 -17.71 17.61
CA PRO A 156 3.32 -18.92 17.79
C PRO A 156 3.58 -19.62 16.46
N ARG A 157 4.59 -20.42 16.38
CA ARG A 157 5.06 -21.10 15.16
C ARG A 157 4.10 -22.22 14.74
N LYS A 158 2.89 -21.85 14.29
CA LYS A 158 1.88 -22.81 13.80
C LYS A 158 1.31 -22.34 12.45
N GLY A 159 1.22 -23.28 11.52
CA GLY A 159 0.58 -23.09 10.22
C GLY A 159 1.48 -22.49 9.13
N ARG A 160 0.86 -22.34 7.95
CA ARG A 160 1.45 -21.70 6.77
C ARG A 160 0.98 -20.26 6.72
N ALA A 161 1.90 -19.33 6.47
CA ALA A 161 1.61 -17.93 6.23
C ALA A 161 2.13 -17.54 4.84
N THR A 162 1.44 -16.62 4.19
CA THR A 162 1.87 -15.99 2.94
C THR A 162 2.19 -14.54 3.22
N ALA A 163 3.39 -14.10 2.86
CA ALA A 163 3.77 -12.71 2.92
C ALA A 163 3.51 -12.04 1.56
N TYR A 164 3.00 -10.82 1.59
CA TYR A 164 2.82 -9.97 0.42
C TYR A 164 3.68 -8.72 0.56
N LEU A 165 4.33 -8.32 -0.52
CA LEU A 165 5.00 -7.05 -0.64
C LEU A 165 4.16 -6.15 -1.54
N ALA A 166 3.80 -4.96 -1.05
CA ALA A 166 3.17 -3.92 -1.84
C ALA A 166 4.17 -2.78 -2.05
N ILE A 167 4.33 -2.36 -3.30
CA ILE A 167 5.05 -1.13 -3.67
C ILE A 167 4.00 -0.17 -4.16
N TYR A 168 3.94 1.03 -3.59
CA TYR A 168 2.94 2.03 -3.93
C TYR A 168 3.57 3.42 -4.05
N GLU A 169 2.88 4.29 -4.75
CA GLU A 169 3.25 5.69 -4.96
C GLU A 169 2.09 6.58 -4.53
N ASN A 170 2.40 7.74 -3.94
CA ASN A 170 1.41 8.72 -3.50
C ASN A 170 1.42 9.94 -4.43
N GLY A 171 0.32 10.70 -4.42
CA GLY A 171 0.21 11.96 -5.16
C GLY A 171 0.12 11.77 -6.67
N LEU A 172 -0.37 10.61 -7.12
CA LEU A 172 -0.65 10.36 -8.52
C LEU A 172 -1.93 11.10 -8.92
N GLU A 173 -1.90 11.75 -10.09
CA GLU A 173 -3.02 12.50 -10.65
C GLU A 173 -3.27 12.08 -12.09
N THR A 174 -4.55 12.04 -12.49
CA THR A 174 -4.97 11.78 -13.87
C THR A 174 -6.05 12.77 -14.27
N GLU A 175 -5.91 13.35 -15.46
CA GLU A 175 -6.97 14.13 -16.09
C GLU A 175 -7.91 13.15 -16.82
N LEU A 176 -9.10 12.96 -16.28
CA LEU A 176 -10.10 12.07 -16.86
C LEU A 176 -10.83 12.76 -18.01
N ARG A 177 -10.99 12.04 -19.14
CA ARG A 177 -11.61 12.58 -20.37
C ARG A 177 -12.82 11.75 -20.84
N ALA A 178 -13.07 10.65 -20.17
CA ALA A 178 -14.20 9.73 -20.47
C ALA A 178 -14.52 8.88 -19.23
N GLY A 179 -15.53 8.00 -19.34
CA GLY A 179 -16.01 7.18 -18.23
C GLY A 179 -17.20 7.85 -17.55
N GLU A 180 -17.48 7.46 -16.31
CA GLU A 180 -18.56 8.03 -15.50
C GLU A 180 -18.08 9.14 -14.54
N ASN A 181 -16.78 9.37 -14.43
CA ASN A 181 -16.18 10.43 -13.62
C ASN A 181 -16.05 11.73 -14.38
#